data_43e74725981f335f11e72121ec8a74db
#
_entry.id   43e74725981f335f11e72121ec8a74db
#
_cell.length_a   1.000
_cell.length_b   1.000
_cell.length_c   1.000
_cell.angle_alpha   90.00
_cell.angle_beta   90.00
_cell.angle_gamma   90.00
#
_symmetry.space_group_name_H-M   'P 1'
#
loop_
_entity.id
_entity.type
_entity.pdbx_description
1 polymer ?
#
loop_
_entity_poly.entity_id
_entity_poly.type
_entity_poly.pdbx_seq_one_letter_code
_entity_poly.pdbx_strand_id
1 'polypeptide(L)'
;MATASSGSSRHPRRRTRPEVSVLRIGHRAGRDPRLTTHVALTARALGASRMYLHPPDPELAARLGRVAERWGGSFTVNGVEQWRPFVRDWDGAVVHLTMYGIPIDQAAARIRRHRRVLLVVGGAKVPPQLYRLAQYNVAVGNQPHSEVAAVAIVLDRLLGGPPPRSFRGATQRIVPSARGKKVVGPGATGA
;
A
#
# COMPACT_ATOMS: atom_id res chain seq x y z
N MET A 1 -13.63 51.38 28.35
CA MET A 1 -13.91 49.92 28.51
C MET A 1 -13.78 49.26 27.15
N ALA A 2 -12.67 48.60 26.91
CA ALA A 2 -12.40 47.91 25.66
C ALA A 2 -12.54 46.41 25.90
N THR A 3 -13.52 45.78 25.25
CA THR A 3 -13.78 44.34 25.32
C THR A 3 -12.85 43.61 24.33
N ALA A 4 -11.90 42.84 24.87
CA ALA A 4 -11.03 42.00 24.12
C ALA A 4 -11.81 40.77 23.60
N SER A 5 -11.96 40.68 22.27
CA SER A 5 -12.50 39.50 21.59
C SER A 5 -11.45 38.41 21.54
N SER A 6 -11.62 37.32 22.30
CA SER A 6 -10.77 36.16 22.26
C SER A 6 -11.05 35.34 20.99
N GLY A 7 -10.23 35.53 19.98
CA GLY A 7 -10.21 34.73 18.76
C GLY A 7 -9.71 33.32 19.06
N SER A 8 -10.64 32.35 19.11
CA SER A 8 -10.34 30.92 19.19
C SER A 8 -9.62 30.48 17.91
N SER A 9 -8.31 30.31 17.98
CA SER A 9 -7.52 29.73 16.89
C SER A 9 -7.86 28.24 16.77
N ARG A 10 -8.76 27.92 15.84
CA ARG A 10 -9.00 26.53 15.44
C ARG A 10 -7.74 25.98 14.78
N HIS A 11 -6.95 25.24 15.52
CA HIS A 11 -5.87 24.44 14.96
C HIS A 11 -6.46 23.55 13.86
N PRO A 12 -5.90 23.55 12.64
CA PRO A 12 -6.36 22.65 11.58
C PRO A 12 -6.18 21.23 12.08
N ARG A 13 -7.28 20.47 12.18
CA ARG A 13 -7.24 19.02 12.53
C ARG A 13 -6.25 18.36 11.58
N ARG A 14 -5.16 17.83 12.13
CA ARG A 14 -4.16 17.06 11.39
C ARG A 14 -4.89 15.94 10.66
N ARG A 15 -5.00 16.04 9.33
CA ARG A 15 -5.68 15.05 8.51
C ARG A 15 -5.00 13.71 8.74
N THR A 16 -5.70 12.76 9.37
CA THR A 16 -5.18 11.41 9.55
C THR A 16 -5.01 10.77 8.17
N ARG A 17 -3.84 10.23 7.91
CA ARG A 17 -3.58 9.46 6.68
C ARG A 17 -4.49 8.23 6.68
N PRO A 18 -5.05 7.82 5.53
CA PRO A 18 -5.81 6.58 5.46
C PRO A 18 -4.94 5.37 5.82
N GLU A 19 -5.53 4.38 6.47
CA GLU A 19 -4.94 3.05 6.55
C GLU A 19 -5.13 2.37 5.19
N VAL A 20 -4.04 2.06 4.50
CA VAL A 20 -4.08 1.46 3.17
C VAL A 20 -3.67 0.00 3.24
N SER A 21 -4.53 -0.86 2.70
CA SER A 21 -4.25 -2.28 2.46
C SER A 21 -4.22 -2.55 0.95
N VAL A 22 -3.50 -3.59 0.53
CA VAL A 22 -3.42 -4.00 -0.88
C VAL A 22 -4.02 -5.39 -1.03
N LEU A 23 -4.90 -5.60 -1.99
CA LEU A 23 -5.37 -6.93 -2.43
C LEU A 23 -4.82 -7.20 -3.82
N ARG A 24 -4.05 -8.28 -3.97
CA ARG A 24 -3.63 -8.79 -5.27
C ARG A 24 -4.52 -9.95 -5.69
N ILE A 25 -5.24 -9.76 -6.80
CA ILE A 25 -6.10 -10.78 -7.40
C ILE A 25 -5.36 -11.49 -8.53
N GLY A 26 -5.58 -12.79 -8.67
CA GLY A 26 -5.04 -13.59 -9.77
C GLY A 26 -3.54 -13.88 -9.62
N HIS A 27 -3.08 -14.03 -8.37
CA HIS A 27 -1.75 -14.54 -8.09
C HIS A 27 -1.61 -15.99 -8.63
N ARG A 28 -0.46 -16.30 -9.22
CA ARG A 28 -0.11 -17.61 -9.72
C ARG A 28 1.27 -17.99 -9.19
N ALA A 29 1.31 -18.86 -8.20
CA ALA A 29 2.54 -19.25 -7.49
C ALA A 29 3.66 -19.73 -8.44
N GLY A 30 3.32 -20.52 -9.47
CA GLY A 30 4.29 -21.04 -10.45
C GLY A 30 4.74 -20.03 -11.52
N ARG A 31 4.00 -18.93 -11.73
CA ARG A 31 4.27 -18.00 -12.84
C ARG A 31 4.69 -16.59 -12.39
N ASP A 32 4.06 -16.06 -11.38
CA ASP A 32 4.22 -14.65 -10.97
C ASP A 32 4.77 -14.43 -9.54
N PRO A 33 5.57 -15.35 -8.95
CA PRO A 33 5.98 -15.22 -7.55
C PRO A 33 6.85 -13.97 -7.31
N ARG A 34 7.72 -13.63 -8.27
CA ARG A 34 8.57 -12.43 -8.18
C ARG A 34 7.74 -11.14 -8.23
N LEU A 35 6.80 -11.03 -9.16
CA LEU A 35 5.96 -9.84 -9.29
C LEU A 35 5.15 -9.59 -8.01
N THR A 36 4.53 -10.64 -7.47
CA THR A 36 3.76 -10.55 -6.22
C THR A 36 4.65 -10.17 -5.04
N THR A 37 5.85 -10.75 -4.95
CA THR A 37 6.85 -10.37 -3.94
C THR A 37 7.19 -8.87 -4.03
N HIS A 38 7.44 -8.36 -5.24
CA HIS A 38 7.77 -6.94 -5.43
C HIS A 38 6.60 -6.03 -5.10
N VAL A 39 5.37 -6.39 -5.44
CA VAL A 39 4.16 -5.64 -5.02
C VAL A 39 4.10 -5.54 -3.49
N ALA A 40 4.30 -6.66 -2.78
CA ALA A 40 4.26 -6.70 -1.33
C ALA A 40 5.37 -5.86 -0.68
N LEU A 41 6.61 -6.00 -1.17
CA LEU A 41 7.75 -5.22 -0.68
C LEU A 41 7.56 -3.72 -0.91
N THR A 42 7.05 -3.34 -2.07
CA THR A 42 6.73 -1.94 -2.41
C THR A 42 5.63 -1.40 -1.51
N ALA A 43 4.53 -2.15 -1.35
CA ALA A 43 3.42 -1.77 -0.48
C ALA A 43 3.91 -1.54 0.96
N ARG A 44 4.68 -2.49 1.51
CA ARG A 44 5.28 -2.37 2.84
C ARG A 44 6.20 -1.14 2.96
N ALA A 45 7.14 -0.98 2.03
CA ALA A 45 8.13 0.09 2.07
C ALA A 45 7.49 1.48 2.02
N LEU A 46 6.38 1.62 1.30
CA LEU A 46 5.65 2.89 1.15
C LEU A 46 4.55 3.11 2.19
N GLY A 47 4.41 2.20 3.18
CA GLY A 47 3.57 2.44 4.35
C GLY A 47 2.16 1.86 4.27
N ALA A 48 1.88 0.92 3.37
CA ALA A 48 0.68 0.10 3.47
C ALA A 48 0.71 -0.74 4.76
N SER A 49 -0.44 -0.98 5.36
CA SER A 49 -0.57 -1.72 6.62
C SER A 49 -0.49 -3.23 6.42
N ARG A 50 -1.04 -3.74 5.32
CA ARG A 50 -1.09 -5.17 5.00
C ARG A 50 -1.34 -5.45 3.54
N MET A 51 -1.09 -6.68 3.14
CA MET A 51 -1.47 -7.19 1.83
C MET A 51 -2.35 -8.42 1.97
N TYR A 52 -3.29 -8.55 1.05
CA TYR A 52 -4.13 -9.72 0.85
C TYR A 52 -3.80 -10.36 -0.49
N LEU A 53 -3.87 -11.68 -0.56
CA LEU A 53 -3.44 -12.46 -1.72
C LEU A 53 -4.51 -13.45 -2.14
N HIS A 54 -4.97 -13.36 -3.37
CA HIS A 54 -5.92 -14.31 -3.96
C HIS A 54 -5.40 -14.88 -5.30
N PRO A 55 -5.35 -16.20 -5.45
CA PRO A 55 -5.51 -17.18 -4.40
C PRO A 55 -4.41 -17.13 -3.33
N PRO A 56 -4.62 -17.76 -2.16
CA PRO A 56 -3.61 -17.79 -1.09
C PRO A 56 -2.30 -18.45 -1.53
N ASP A 57 -1.18 -17.94 -0.98
CA ASP A 57 0.15 -18.55 -1.09
C ASP A 57 0.84 -18.46 0.28
N PRO A 58 0.71 -19.48 1.13
CA PRO A 58 1.30 -19.50 2.47
C PRO A 58 2.83 -19.40 2.48
N GLU A 59 3.50 -19.97 1.47
CA GLU A 59 4.97 -19.89 1.38
C GLU A 59 5.44 -18.47 1.11
N LEU A 60 4.77 -17.78 0.19
CA LEU A 60 5.03 -16.37 -0.09
C LEU A 60 4.75 -15.51 1.14
N ALA A 61 3.63 -15.73 1.83
CA ALA A 61 3.28 -15.02 3.05
C ALA A 61 4.35 -15.21 4.14
N ALA A 62 4.83 -16.44 4.36
CA ALA A 62 5.89 -16.74 5.31
C ALA A 62 7.23 -16.06 4.93
N ARG A 63 7.61 -16.06 3.65
CA ARG A 63 8.81 -15.36 3.18
C ARG A 63 8.75 -13.85 3.45
N LEU A 64 7.60 -13.24 3.22
CA LEU A 64 7.40 -11.81 3.46
C LEU A 64 7.33 -11.48 4.96
N GLY A 65 6.82 -12.41 5.78
CA GLY A 65 6.87 -12.31 7.25
C GLY A 65 8.30 -12.16 7.77
N ARG A 66 9.24 -12.96 7.28
CA ARG A 66 10.67 -12.86 7.63
C ARG A 66 11.29 -11.50 7.27
N VAL A 67 10.78 -10.84 6.24
CA VAL A 67 11.22 -9.45 5.92
C VAL A 67 10.77 -8.49 7.02
N ALA A 68 9.53 -8.63 7.51
CA ALA A 68 9.03 -7.79 8.61
C ALA A 68 9.79 -8.04 9.93
N GLU A 69 10.12 -9.29 10.25
CA GLU A 69 10.95 -9.64 11.41
C GLU A 69 12.31 -8.94 11.36
N ARG A 70 12.95 -8.92 10.21
CA ARG A 70 14.28 -8.32 10.02
C ARG A 70 14.23 -6.80 9.98
N TRP A 71 13.29 -6.24 9.21
CA TRP A 71 13.21 -4.81 8.92
C TRP A 71 12.14 -4.07 9.71
N GLY A 72 11.49 -4.75 10.66
CA GLY A 72 10.48 -4.20 11.55
C GLY A 72 9.12 -3.96 10.89
N GLY A 73 8.21 -3.39 11.69
CA GLY A 73 6.84 -3.06 11.28
C GLY A 73 5.86 -4.21 11.48
N SER A 74 4.59 -3.89 11.33
CA SER A 74 3.47 -4.82 11.51
C SER A 74 2.83 -5.25 10.18
N PHE A 75 3.55 -5.11 9.07
CA PHE A 75 3.02 -5.49 7.76
C PHE A 75 2.84 -7.00 7.67
N THR A 76 1.63 -7.43 7.31
CA THR A 76 1.28 -8.84 7.15
C THR A 76 0.81 -9.14 5.74
N VAL A 77 0.97 -10.40 5.33
CA VAL A 77 0.39 -10.92 4.09
C VAL A 77 -0.56 -12.06 4.46
N ASN A 78 -1.81 -11.92 4.06
CA ASN A 78 -2.90 -12.83 4.41
C ASN A 78 -3.55 -13.40 3.16
N GLY A 79 -3.88 -14.69 3.17
CA GLY A 79 -4.63 -15.33 2.08
C GLY A 79 -6.09 -14.93 2.08
N VAL A 80 -6.69 -14.83 0.90
CA VAL A 80 -8.12 -14.63 0.68
C VAL A 80 -8.62 -15.68 -0.29
N GLU A 81 -9.49 -16.58 0.16
CA GLU A 81 -10.05 -17.65 -0.67
C GLU A 81 -11.08 -17.12 -1.68
N GLN A 82 -11.90 -16.20 -1.26
CA GLN A 82 -12.99 -15.64 -2.07
C GLN A 82 -12.90 -14.10 -2.12
N TRP A 83 -12.29 -13.59 -3.17
CA TRP A 83 -12.06 -12.16 -3.30
C TRP A 83 -13.34 -11.33 -3.47
N ARG A 84 -14.41 -11.89 -4.09
CA ARG A 84 -15.66 -11.13 -4.34
C ARG A 84 -16.38 -10.72 -3.06
N PRO A 85 -16.74 -11.64 -2.14
CA PRO A 85 -17.30 -11.25 -0.86
C PRO A 85 -16.32 -10.39 -0.05
N PHE A 86 -15.03 -10.70 -0.07
CA PHE A 86 -14.02 -9.91 0.62
C PHE A 86 -14.01 -8.44 0.18
N VAL A 87 -14.09 -8.17 -1.13
CA VAL A 87 -14.14 -6.81 -1.68
C VAL A 87 -15.48 -6.14 -1.41
N ARG A 88 -16.59 -6.86 -1.58
CA ARG A 88 -17.94 -6.34 -1.34
C ARG A 88 -18.15 -5.91 0.12
N ASP A 89 -17.64 -6.72 1.05
CA ASP A 89 -17.87 -6.55 2.48
C ASP A 89 -16.74 -5.74 3.15
N TRP A 90 -15.85 -5.12 2.35
CA TRP A 90 -14.77 -4.29 2.87
C TRP A 90 -15.28 -3.02 3.55
N ASP A 91 -14.92 -2.86 4.83
CA ASP A 91 -15.24 -1.65 5.59
C ASP A 91 -14.28 -0.51 5.24
N GLY A 92 -14.60 0.25 4.19
CA GLY A 92 -13.76 1.34 3.68
C GLY A 92 -13.92 1.55 2.18
N ALA A 93 -13.06 2.36 1.59
CA ALA A 93 -13.06 2.57 0.15
C ALA A 93 -12.33 1.45 -0.57
N VAL A 94 -12.94 0.92 -1.62
CA VAL A 94 -12.31 0.00 -2.58
C VAL A 94 -11.83 0.79 -3.80
N VAL A 95 -10.54 0.70 -4.08
CA VAL A 95 -9.87 1.40 -5.18
C VAL A 95 -9.22 0.37 -6.09
N HIS A 96 -9.77 0.16 -7.27
CA HIS A 96 -9.23 -0.73 -8.28
C HIS A 96 -8.21 0.02 -9.14
N LEU A 97 -6.97 -0.46 -9.18
CA LEU A 97 -5.91 0.11 -10.00
C LEU A 97 -5.94 -0.53 -11.39
N THR A 98 -6.24 0.28 -12.38
CA THR A 98 -6.40 -0.18 -13.77
C THR A 98 -6.04 0.95 -14.73
N MET A 99 -5.35 0.63 -15.83
CA MET A 99 -5.03 1.62 -16.88
C MET A 99 -6.25 2.23 -17.56
N TYR A 100 -7.43 1.63 -17.37
CA TYR A 100 -8.71 2.11 -17.92
C TYR A 100 -9.45 3.06 -16.97
N GLY A 101 -8.91 3.31 -15.77
CA GLY A 101 -9.52 4.16 -14.78
C GLY A 101 -9.35 5.66 -15.04
N ILE A 102 -9.97 6.48 -14.19
CA ILE A 102 -9.73 7.92 -14.19
C ILE A 102 -8.34 8.22 -13.60
N PRO A 103 -7.67 9.30 -13.99
CA PRO A 103 -6.38 9.68 -13.42
C PRO A 103 -6.43 9.79 -11.90
N ILE A 104 -5.44 9.20 -11.20
CA ILE A 104 -5.38 9.20 -9.73
C ILE A 104 -5.43 10.62 -9.14
N ASP A 105 -4.84 11.60 -9.82
CA ASP A 105 -4.81 12.97 -9.33
C ASP A 105 -6.22 13.59 -9.22
N GLN A 106 -7.18 13.15 -10.03
CA GLN A 106 -8.58 13.57 -9.96
C GLN A 106 -9.35 12.87 -8.81
N ALA A 107 -8.91 11.71 -8.35
CA ALA A 107 -9.57 10.90 -7.33
C ALA A 107 -8.93 10.99 -5.94
N ALA A 108 -7.61 11.24 -5.88
CA ALA A 108 -6.82 11.12 -4.66
C ALA A 108 -7.38 11.93 -3.48
N ALA A 109 -7.86 13.15 -3.72
CA ALA A 109 -8.41 14.01 -2.67
C ALA A 109 -9.68 13.40 -2.04
N ARG A 110 -10.53 12.73 -2.83
CA ARG A 110 -11.74 12.04 -2.36
C ARG A 110 -11.37 10.74 -1.64
N ILE A 111 -10.47 9.95 -2.20
CA ILE A 111 -10.01 8.69 -1.61
C ILE A 111 -9.37 8.93 -0.24
N ARG A 112 -8.56 9.99 -0.08
CA ARG A 112 -7.93 10.36 1.20
C ARG A 112 -8.91 10.75 2.32
N ARG A 113 -10.20 10.92 2.04
CA ARG A 113 -11.22 11.19 3.08
C ARG A 113 -11.66 9.92 3.80
N HIS A 114 -11.45 8.75 3.21
CA HIS A 114 -11.78 7.47 3.82
C HIS A 114 -10.73 7.12 4.87
N ARG A 115 -11.16 6.53 5.98
CA ARG A 115 -10.27 6.06 7.04
C ARG A 115 -9.49 4.82 6.61
N ARG A 116 -10.14 3.92 5.85
CA ARG A 116 -9.57 2.67 5.35
C ARG A 116 -9.72 2.59 3.84
N VAL A 117 -8.67 2.14 3.18
CA VAL A 117 -8.62 2.03 1.72
C VAL A 117 -8.07 0.66 1.35
N LEU A 118 -8.76 -0.06 0.49
CA LEU A 118 -8.29 -1.28 -0.15
C LEU A 118 -7.89 -0.97 -1.58
N LEU A 119 -6.58 -1.01 -1.87
CA LEU A 119 -6.09 -0.97 -3.24
C LEU A 119 -6.17 -2.37 -3.84
N VAL A 120 -6.92 -2.54 -4.91
CA VAL A 120 -7.03 -3.82 -5.60
C VAL A 120 -6.22 -3.76 -6.88
N VAL A 121 -5.26 -4.68 -7.02
CA VAL A 121 -4.45 -4.87 -8.22
C VAL A 121 -4.63 -6.28 -8.76
N GLY A 122 -4.57 -6.43 -10.05
CA GLY A 122 -4.67 -7.72 -10.72
C GLY A 122 -3.78 -7.79 -11.94
N GLY A 123 -3.51 -9.02 -12.40
CA GLY A 123 -2.79 -9.26 -13.65
C GLY A 123 -3.61 -8.87 -14.88
N ALA A 124 -3.14 -9.29 -16.08
CA ALA A 124 -3.69 -8.88 -17.37
C ALA A 124 -5.20 -9.16 -17.58
N LYS A 125 -5.79 -10.06 -16.80
CA LYS A 125 -7.22 -10.41 -16.90
C LYS A 125 -7.91 -10.25 -15.53
N VAL A 126 -8.32 -9.03 -15.25
CA VAL A 126 -9.13 -8.74 -14.05
C VAL A 126 -10.61 -9.01 -14.37
N PRO A 127 -11.35 -9.71 -13.47
CA PRO A 127 -12.77 -9.97 -13.69
C PRO A 127 -13.57 -8.66 -13.83
N PRO A 128 -14.49 -8.55 -14.82
CA PRO A 128 -15.30 -7.33 -15.03
C PRO A 128 -16.12 -6.90 -13.80
N GLN A 129 -16.45 -7.84 -12.93
CA GLN A 129 -17.18 -7.55 -11.69
C GLN A 129 -16.41 -6.59 -10.78
N LEU A 130 -15.06 -6.59 -10.79
CA LEU A 130 -14.26 -5.71 -9.96
C LEU A 130 -14.50 -4.23 -10.29
N TYR A 131 -14.69 -3.90 -11.58
CA TYR A 131 -15.02 -2.53 -11.99
C TYR A 131 -16.30 -1.99 -11.35
N ARG A 132 -17.28 -2.87 -11.08
CA ARG A 132 -18.55 -2.50 -10.45
C ARG A 132 -18.50 -2.52 -8.93
N LEU A 133 -17.68 -3.39 -8.33
CA LEU A 133 -17.51 -3.48 -6.88
C LEU A 133 -16.62 -2.37 -6.32
N ALA A 134 -15.68 -1.87 -7.12
CA ALA A 134 -14.82 -0.78 -6.70
C ALA A 134 -15.56 0.56 -6.72
N GLN A 135 -15.41 1.33 -5.65
CA GLN A 135 -15.91 2.71 -5.59
C GLN A 135 -15.10 3.65 -6.50
N TYR A 136 -13.84 3.31 -6.73
CA TYR A 136 -12.92 4.08 -7.57
C TYR A 136 -12.16 3.14 -8.50
N ASN A 137 -12.26 3.35 -9.80
CA ASN A 137 -11.39 2.77 -10.80
C ASN A 137 -10.39 3.84 -11.22
N VAL A 138 -9.11 3.69 -10.87
CA VAL A 138 -8.10 4.73 -11.06
C VAL A 138 -6.91 4.24 -11.86
N ALA A 139 -6.33 5.15 -12.64
CA ALA A 139 -5.13 4.94 -13.42
C ALA A 139 -4.00 5.86 -12.92
N VAL A 140 -2.78 5.35 -12.91
CA VAL A 140 -1.56 6.18 -12.77
C VAL A 140 -1.06 6.66 -14.13
N GLY A 141 -1.58 6.06 -15.20
CA GLY A 141 -1.39 6.39 -16.59
C GLY A 141 -2.26 5.47 -17.44
N ASN A 142 -2.74 5.96 -18.57
CA ASN A 142 -3.62 5.22 -19.48
C ASN A 142 -2.81 4.51 -20.58
N GLN A 143 -1.65 3.96 -20.20
CA GLN A 143 -0.79 3.11 -21.03
C GLN A 143 -0.41 1.85 -20.25
N PRO A 144 -0.04 0.74 -20.90
CA PRO A 144 0.45 -0.45 -20.22
C PRO A 144 1.64 -0.14 -19.31
N HIS A 145 1.54 -0.55 -18.05
CA HIS A 145 2.58 -0.35 -17.05
C HIS A 145 2.59 -1.46 -16.00
N SER A 146 3.63 -1.48 -15.16
CA SER A 146 3.77 -2.44 -14.07
C SER A 146 2.78 -2.20 -12.93
N GLU A 147 2.22 -3.28 -12.37
CA GLU A 147 1.41 -3.26 -11.14
C GLU A 147 2.19 -2.66 -9.96
N VAL A 148 3.50 -2.93 -9.86
CA VAL A 148 4.39 -2.38 -8.83
C VAL A 148 4.45 -0.86 -8.91
N ALA A 149 4.61 -0.33 -10.12
CA ALA A 149 4.62 1.11 -10.36
C ALA A 149 3.27 1.75 -10.00
N ALA A 150 2.16 1.12 -10.36
CA ALA A 150 0.83 1.60 -10.02
C ALA A 150 0.63 1.68 -8.50
N VAL A 151 0.98 0.63 -7.77
CA VAL A 151 0.89 0.62 -6.30
C VAL A 151 1.78 1.70 -5.68
N ALA A 152 3.01 1.85 -6.16
CA ALA A 152 3.94 2.84 -5.64
C ALA A 152 3.40 4.28 -5.79
N ILE A 153 2.97 4.63 -7.00
CA ILE A 153 2.46 5.97 -7.30
C ILE A 153 1.18 6.27 -6.51
N VAL A 154 0.25 5.31 -6.44
CA VAL A 154 -1.00 5.52 -5.70
C VAL A 154 -0.74 5.65 -4.21
N LEU A 155 0.13 4.84 -3.62
CA LEU A 155 0.51 4.98 -2.21
C LEU A 155 1.15 6.35 -1.93
N ASP A 156 2.06 6.82 -2.78
CA ASP A 156 2.66 8.14 -2.68
C ASP A 156 1.59 9.25 -2.70
N ARG A 157 0.66 9.19 -3.65
CA ARG A 157 -0.46 10.14 -3.76
C ARG A 157 -1.43 10.10 -2.58
N LEU A 158 -1.70 8.94 -2.02
CA LEU A 158 -2.67 8.79 -0.91
C LEU A 158 -2.05 9.10 0.44
N LEU A 159 -0.84 8.64 0.71
CA LEU A 159 -0.20 8.80 2.00
C LEU A 159 0.53 10.14 2.13
N GLY A 160 1.09 10.65 1.05
CA GLY A 160 1.81 11.93 1.01
C GLY A 160 3.05 11.97 1.92
N GLY A 161 3.96 12.88 1.66
CA GLY A 161 5.20 13.04 2.41
C GLY A 161 6.18 11.86 2.22
N PRO A 162 7.33 11.89 2.89
CA PRO A 162 8.35 10.87 2.72
C PRO A 162 7.87 9.52 3.23
N PRO A 163 8.22 8.41 2.54
CA PRO A 163 7.95 7.08 3.03
C PRO A 163 8.70 6.81 4.35
N PRO A 164 8.27 5.81 5.13
CA PRO A 164 8.94 5.46 6.38
C PRO A 164 10.41 5.13 6.14
N ARG A 165 11.33 5.77 6.87
CA ARG A 165 12.77 5.46 6.80
C ARG A 165 13.15 4.23 7.63
N SER A 166 12.35 3.90 8.61
CA SER A 166 12.51 2.72 9.48
C SER A 166 11.17 2.35 10.08
N PHE A 167 11.04 1.11 10.52
CA PHE A 167 9.86 0.60 11.20
C PHE A 167 10.22 0.19 12.62
N ARG A 168 9.25 0.32 13.54
CA ARG A 168 9.42 -0.12 14.94
C ARG A 168 9.70 -1.64 14.99
N GLY A 169 10.60 -2.07 15.89
CA GLY A 169 10.96 -3.47 16.06
C GLY A 169 11.95 -4.01 15.02
N ALA A 170 12.53 -3.16 14.17
CA ALA A 170 13.56 -3.57 13.22
C ALA A 170 14.83 -4.03 13.95
N THR A 171 15.35 -5.19 13.61
CA THR A 171 16.66 -5.67 14.05
C THR A 171 17.79 -5.10 13.17
N GLN A 172 17.47 -4.68 11.96
CA GLN A 172 18.41 -4.04 11.04
C GLN A 172 17.84 -2.72 10.49
N ARG A 173 18.73 -1.77 10.23
CA ARG A 173 18.36 -0.46 9.68
C ARG A 173 19.34 -0.02 8.60
N ILE A 174 18.81 0.43 7.48
CA ILE A 174 19.57 1.08 6.42
C ILE A 174 19.90 2.51 6.87
N VAL A 175 21.15 2.89 6.79
CA VAL A 175 21.60 4.28 6.95
C VAL A 175 21.78 4.87 5.57
N PRO A 176 20.99 5.91 5.19
CA PRO A 176 21.15 6.55 3.89
C PRO A 176 22.60 7.05 3.70
N SER A 177 23.15 6.82 2.51
CA SER A 177 24.49 7.22 2.15
C SER A 177 24.51 7.67 0.69
N ALA A 178 25.24 8.75 0.40
CA ALA A 178 25.45 9.20 -0.97
C ALA A 178 26.36 8.26 -1.76
N ARG A 179 27.21 7.50 -1.07
CA ARG A 179 28.19 6.60 -1.68
C ARG A 179 28.29 5.33 -0.84
N GLY A 180 27.78 4.22 -1.36
CA GLY A 180 27.90 2.92 -0.75
C GLY A 180 26.70 2.46 0.07
N LYS A 181 26.79 1.27 0.61
CA LYS A 181 25.76 0.53 1.34
C LYS A 181 26.10 0.52 2.83
N LYS A 182 25.22 1.06 3.67
CA LYS A 182 25.41 1.02 5.13
C LYS A 182 24.15 0.45 5.80
N VAL A 183 24.34 -0.66 6.49
CA VAL A 183 23.32 -1.32 7.31
C VAL A 183 23.87 -1.42 8.73
N VAL A 184 23.03 -1.16 9.74
CA VAL A 184 23.37 -1.29 11.16
C VAL A 184 22.39 -2.24 11.84
N GLY A 185 22.87 -2.98 12.84
CA GLY A 185 22.14 -3.97 13.62
C GLY A 185 22.87 -5.29 13.70
N PRO A 186 22.39 -6.25 14.53
CA PRO A 186 22.99 -7.58 14.66
C PRO A 186 23.10 -8.26 13.29
N GLY A 187 24.29 -8.81 12.97
CA GLY A 187 24.55 -9.49 11.70
C GLY A 187 24.70 -8.58 10.48
N ALA A 188 24.81 -7.26 10.66
CA ALA A 188 25.17 -6.34 9.59
C ALA A 188 26.69 -6.44 9.33
N THR A 189 27.07 -7.29 8.38
CA THR A 189 28.42 -7.25 7.82
C THR A 189 28.59 -5.95 7.05
N GLY A 190 29.43 -5.06 7.58
CA GLY A 190 29.87 -3.89 6.86
C GLY A 190 30.61 -4.32 5.59
N ALA A 191 30.16 -3.86 4.44
CA ALA A 191 30.91 -3.86 3.20
C ALA A 191 31.38 -2.43 2.94
#